data_f86c1f62b865963ce62c9cdacd2c3287
#
_entry.id   f86c1f62b865963ce62c9cdacd2c3287
#
_cell.length_a   1.000
_cell.length_b   1.000
_cell.length_c   1.000
_cell.angle_alpha   90.00
_cell.angle_beta   90.00
_cell.angle_gamma   90.00
#
_symmetry.space_group_name_H-M   'P 1'
#
loop_
_entity.id
_entity.type
_entity.pdbx_description
1 polymer ?
#
loop_
_entity_poly.entity_id
_entity_poly.type
_entity_poly.pdbx_seq_one_letter_code
_entity_poly.pdbx_strand_id
1 'polypeptide(L)'
;MCIRDSSNSGKLKKLYRIGLSHRYGSMMQTVSGIHYNFSFDDRLFEEWAKNEGGSLREFKDKKYLSLVRNFRRNAWLITYLFGCSPIVPKAFAKGREHSLKELNSKDLYLENATCLRMGELGYISKSQDNLNIAYNNLEEYLADLKKALTTDHPRYKTLGTKVNDEYIQLNTAIIQIENEYYSSIRPKRLVASGERPINALRDKGIEYVEIRALDNNIYDPFGISDETAI
;
A
#
# COMPACT_ATOMS: atom_id res chain seq x y z
N MET A 1 1.06 -27.84 -10.38
CA MET A 1 1.27 -26.96 -11.55
C MET A 1 0.77 -25.57 -11.18
N CYS A 2 1.65 -24.57 -11.17
CA CYS A 2 1.27 -23.23 -10.70
C CYS A 2 0.55 -22.49 -11.85
N ILE A 3 -0.74 -22.24 -11.72
CA ILE A 3 -1.59 -21.54 -12.72
C ILE A 3 -1.07 -20.13 -13.08
N ARG A 4 -0.08 -19.63 -12.33
CA ARG A 4 0.47 -18.27 -12.50
C ARG A 4 1.15 -18.01 -13.84
N ASP A 5 1.60 -19.05 -14.55
CA ASP A 5 2.36 -18.90 -15.81
C ASP A 5 1.53 -19.22 -17.06
N SER A 6 0.29 -19.65 -16.91
CA SER A 6 -0.55 -20.14 -18.01
C SER A 6 -1.38 -19.07 -18.72
N SER A 7 -1.61 -17.89 -18.10
CA SER A 7 -2.38 -16.80 -18.69
C SER A 7 -1.57 -15.50 -18.76
N ASN A 8 -1.95 -14.57 -19.64
CA ASN A 8 -1.31 -13.25 -19.72
C ASN A 8 -1.44 -12.48 -18.40
N SER A 9 -2.58 -12.60 -17.71
CA SER A 9 -2.76 -12.01 -16.37
C SER A 9 -1.83 -12.64 -15.33
N GLY A 10 -1.60 -13.97 -15.39
CA GLY A 10 -0.65 -14.66 -14.53
C GLY A 10 0.79 -14.21 -14.81
N LYS A 11 1.18 -14.11 -16.08
CA LYS A 11 2.50 -13.61 -16.49
C LYS A 11 2.75 -12.18 -16.02
N LEU A 12 1.76 -11.28 -16.15
CA LEU A 12 1.85 -9.91 -15.69
C LEU A 12 2.07 -9.85 -14.16
N LYS A 13 1.32 -10.64 -13.38
CA LYS A 13 1.49 -10.72 -11.91
C LYS A 13 2.86 -11.27 -11.52
N LYS A 14 3.37 -12.28 -12.24
CA LYS A 14 4.71 -12.82 -12.02
C LYS A 14 5.77 -11.76 -12.29
N LEU A 15 5.70 -11.10 -13.44
CA LEU A 15 6.65 -10.05 -13.83
C LEU A 15 6.62 -8.87 -12.84
N TYR A 16 5.45 -8.46 -12.39
CA TYR A 16 5.32 -7.44 -11.34
C TYR A 16 6.10 -7.83 -10.07
N ARG A 17 5.97 -9.09 -9.61
CA ARG A 17 6.70 -9.56 -8.43
C ARG A 17 8.21 -9.68 -8.64
N ILE A 18 8.64 -10.08 -9.82
CA ILE A 18 10.06 -10.03 -10.21
C ILE A 18 10.57 -8.59 -10.13
N GLY A 19 9.82 -7.63 -10.67
CA GLY A 19 10.12 -6.21 -10.56
C GLY A 19 10.24 -5.72 -9.12
N LEU A 20 9.33 -6.13 -8.23
CA LEU A 20 9.44 -5.81 -6.80
C LEU A 20 10.73 -6.34 -6.17
N SER A 21 11.18 -7.55 -6.56
CA SER A 21 12.43 -8.12 -6.05
C SER A 21 13.65 -7.30 -6.45
N HIS A 22 13.69 -6.80 -7.69
CA HIS A 22 14.77 -5.94 -8.18
C HIS A 22 14.73 -4.53 -7.57
N ARG A 23 13.55 -4.01 -7.27
CA ARG A 23 13.35 -2.66 -6.73
C ARG A 23 13.60 -2.59 -5.22
N TYR A 24 13.05 -3.53 -4.47
CA TYR A 24 12.96 -3.49 -3.01
C TYR A 24 13.63 -4.69 -2.32
N GLY A 25 14.07 -5.68 -3.08
CA GLY A 25 14.58 -6.94 -2.56
C GLY A 25 13.48 -7.99 -2.33
N SER A 26 13.84 -9.26 -2.47
CA SER A 26 12.89 -10.37 -2.35
C SER A 26 12.29 -10.49 -0.94
N MET A 27 13.08 -10.18 0.11
CA MET A 27 12.62 -10.25 1.51
C MET A 27 11.48 -9.28 1.81
N MET A 28 11.41 -8.14 1.11
CA MET A 28 10.31 -7.17 1.27
C MET A 28 8.94 -7.79 0.95
N GLN A 29 8.87 -8.76 0.05
CA GLN A 29 7.62 -9.42 -0.34
C GLN A 29 7.11 -10.42 0.71
N THR A 30 7.91 -10.74 1.74
CA THR A 30 7.50 -11.58 2.87
C THR A 30 6.81 -10.77 3.97
N VAL A 31 6.91 -9.43 3.91
CA VAL A 31 6.23 -8.54 4.86
C VAL A 31 4.74 -8.57 4.58
N SER A 32 3.96 -8.93 5.58
CA SER A 32 2.51 -8.99 5.51
C SER A 32 1.87 -8.29 6.72
N GLY A 33 0.62 -7.92 6.57
CA GLY A 33 -0.22 -7.36 7.61
C GLY A 33 -1.68 -7.53 7.21
N ILE A 34 -2.59 -7.06 8.03
CA ILE A 34 -4.02 -7.13 7.76
C ILE A 34 -4.45 -5.93 6.94
N HIS A 35 -5.22 -6.19 5.89
CA HIS A 35 -5.94 -5.16 5.16
C HIS A 35 -7.38 -5.13 5.65
N TYR A 36 -7.80 -3.98 6.18
CA TYR A 36 -9.15 -3.76 6.66
C TYR A 36 -9.88 -2.83 5.69
N ASN A 37 -10.93 -3.35 5.04
CA ASN A 37 -11.76 -2.57 4.13
C ASN A 37 -12.94 -2.01 4.88
N PHE A 38 -13.15 -0.70 4.76
CA PHE A 38 -14.21 0.02 5.45
C PHE A 38 -15.02 0.88 4.48
N SER A 39 -16.34 0.78 4.56
CA SER A 39 -17.29 1.64 3.84
C SER A 39 -18.45 2.05 4.75
N PHE A 40 -18.99 3.22 4.50
CA PHE A 40 -20.27 3.63 5.07
C PHE A 40 -21.41 3.13 4.20
N ASP A 41 -22.59 2.92 4.82
CA ASP A 41 -23.84 2.67 4.11
C ASP A 41 -24.22 3.90 3.25
N ASP A 42 -24.66 3.66 2.02
CA ASP A 42 -25.03 4.72 1.07
C ASP A 42 -26.16 5.63 1.61
N ARG A 43 -27.09 5.08 2.39
CA ARG A 43 -28.16 5.82 3.05
C ARG A 43 -27.63 6.91 3.98
N LEU A 44 -26.47 6.65 4.64
CA LEU A 44 -25.82 7.65 5.49
C LEU A 44 -25.31 8.83 4.67
N PHE A 45 -24.72 8.55 3.51
CA PHE A 45 -24.26 9.60 2.60
C PHE A 45 -25.41 10.40 1.99
N GLU A 46 -26.51 9.73 1.63
CA GLU A 46 -27.73 10.39 1.15
C GLU A 46 -28.31 11.34 2.19
N GLU A 47 -28.35 10.91 3.46
CA GLU A 47 -28.81 11.75 4.56
C GLU A 47 -27.89 12.96 4.80
N TRP A 48 -26.58 12.73 4.84
CA TRP A 48 -25.61 13.80 5.06
C TRP A 48 -25.56 14.80 3.88
N ALA A 49 -25.81 14.35 2.67
CA ALA A 49 -25.77 15.21 1.48
C ALA A 49 -27.00 16.11 1.32
N LYS A 50 -28.11 15.87 2.04
CA LYS A 50 -29.39 16.63 1.88
C LYS A 50 -29.23 18.14 1.94
N ASN A 51 -28.27 18.64 2.70
CA ASN A 51 -28.05 20.07 2.90
C ASN A 51 -26.78 20.58 2.17
N GLU A 52 -26.10 19.74 1.41
CA GLU A 52 -24.91 20.12 0.63
C GLU A 52 -25.27 20.09 -0.87
N GLY A 53 -24.83 21.10 -1.61
CA GLY A 53 -24.98 21.12 -3.07
C GLY A 53 -24.01 20.16 -3.76
N GLY A 54 -24.29 19.83 -5.02
CA GLY A 54 -23.47 18.93 -5.83
C GLY A 54 -24.03 17.53 -5.95
N SER A 55 -23.31 16.64 -6.60
CA SER A 55 -23.71 15.24 -6.74
C SER A 55 -23.37 14.41 -5.51
N LEU A 56 -24.18 13.39 -5.21
CA LEU A 56 -23.91 12.43 -4.13
C LEU A 56 -22.51 11.81 -4.27
N ARG A 57 -22.06 11.57 -5.50
CA ARG A 57 -20.73 11.02 -5.81
C ARG A 57 -19.63 11.97 -5.33
N GLU A 58 -19.67 13.25 -5.71
CA GLU A 58 -18.67 14.25 -5.29
C GLU A 58 -18.63 14.39 -3.77
N PHE A 59 -19.80 14.35 -3.13
CA PHE A 59 -19.91 14.37 -1.70
C PHE A 59 -19.23 13.16 -1.05
N LYS A 60 -19.49 11.92 -1.55
CA LYS A 60 -18.85 10.68 -1.08
C LYS A 60 -17.33 10.76 -1.25
N ASP A 61 -16.84 11.15 -2.41
CA ASP A 61 -15.40 11.30 -2.68
C ASP A 61 -14.74 12.26 -1.70
N LYS A 62 -15.35 13.42 -1.46
CA LYS A 62 -14.88 14.43 -0.49
C LYS A 62 -14.82 13.87 0.93
N LYS A 63 -15.85 13.14 1.38
CA LYS A 63 -15.91 12.56 2.74
C LYS A 63 -14.90 11.42 2.91
N TYR A 64 -14.77 10.52 1.96
CA TYR A 64 -13.76 9.46 2.01
C TYR A 64 -12.34 10.03 2.01
N LEU A 65 -12.02 11.03 1.20
CA LEU A 65 -10.71 11.67 1.21
C LEU A 65 -10.44 12.43 2.52
N SER A 66 -11.47 13.01 3.12
CA SER A 66 -11.36 13.58 4.47
C SER A 66 -11.05 12.50 5.52
N LEU A 67 -11.71 11.34 5.44
CA LEU A 67 -11.41 10.17 6.29
C LEU A 67 -9.95 9.72 6.09
N VAL A 68 -9.49 9.61 4.84
CA VAL A 68 -8.09 9.24 4.53
C VAL A 68 -7.11 10.23 5.17
N ARG A 69 -7.34 11.54 5.06
CA ARG A 69 -6.48 12.55 5.67
C ARG A 69 -6.45 12.44 7.19
N ASN A 70 -7.61 12.28 7.81
CA ASN A 70 -7.73 12.14 9.27
C ASN A 70 -7.09 10.86 9.76
N PHE A 71 -7.31 9.74 9.07
CA PHE A 71 -6.65 8.48 9.38
C PHE A 71 -5.13 8.63 9.32
N ARG A 72 -4.58 9.22 8.27
CA ARG A 72 -3.13 9.40 8.13
C ARG A 72 -2.50 10.23 9.24
N ARG A 73 -3.21 11.25 9.74
CA ARG A 73 -2.74 12.04 10.90
C ARG A 73 -2.67 11.22 12.19
N ASN A 74 -3.55 10.24 12.33
CA ASN A 74 -3.71 9.45 13.55
C ASN A 74 -3.21 8.00 13.41
N ALA A 75 -2.67 7.60 12.25
CA ALA A 75 -2.23 6.22 11.99
C ALA A 75 -1.16 5.73 12.97
N TRP A 76 -0.36 6.63 13.53
CA TRP A 76 0.63 6.33 14.55
C TRP A 76 0.00 5.70 15.81
N LEU A 77 -1.23 6.10 16.16
CA LEU A 77 -1.93 5.56 17.31
C LEU A 77 -2.24 4.07 17.13
N ILE A 78 -2.63 3.67 15.92
CA ILE A 78 -2.91 2.27 15.58
C ILE A 78 -1.64 1.43 15.72
N THR A 79 -0.51 1.90 15.19
CA THR A 79 0.75 1.17 15.30
C THR A 79 1.28 1.17 16.74
N TYR A 80 1.03 2.21 17.51
CA TYR A 80 1.39 2.28 18.92
C TYR A 80 0.58 1.30 19.77
N LEU A 81 -0.73 1.23 19.58
CA LEU A 81 -1.62 0.38 20.39
C LEU A 81 -1.63 -1.10 19.96
N PHE A 82 -1.56 -1.35 18.65
CA PHE A 82 -1.80 -2.66 18.04
C PHE A 82 -0.61 -3.18 17.20
N GLY A 83 0.55 -2.53 17.31
CA GLY A 83 1.76 -3.02 16.66
C GLY A 83 2.23 -4.33 17.29
N CYS A 84 2.51 -5.34 16.47
CA CYS A 84 2.91 -6.68 16.87
C CYS A 84 4.20 -7.13 16.17
N SER A 85 4.99 -6.22 15.61
CA SER A 85 6.22 -6.53 14.88
C SER A 85 7.44 -5.68 15.35
N PRO A 86 7.78 -5.73 16.68
CA PRO A 86 8.89 -4.94 17.22
C PRO A 86 10.27 -5.56 16.95
N ILE A 87 10.33 -6.79 16.46
CA ILE A 87 11.54 -7.61 16.29
C ILE A 87 11.58 -8.14 14.87
N VAL A 88 12.79 -8.22 14.27
CA VAL A 88 13.03 -8.85 12.98
C VAL A 88 14.26 -9.74 13.03
N PRO A 89 14.30 -10.86 12.29
CA PRO A 89 15.52 -11.66 12.13
C PRO A 89 16.64 -10.84 11.45
N LYS A 90 17.90 -11.05 11.87
CA LYS A 90 19.09 -10.44 11.21
C LYS A 90 19.12 -10.70 9.71
N ALA A 91 18.65 -11.89 9.29
CA ALA A 91 18.57 -12.26 7.88
C ALA A 91 17.66 -11.31 7.07
N PHE A 92 16.60 -10.75 7.67
CA PHE A 92 15.69 -9.80 7.02
C PHE A 92 16.37 -8.45 6.75
N ALA A 93 17.23 -8.00 7.67
CA ALA A 93 17.94 -6.73 7.55
C ALA A 93 19.26 -6.83 6.77
N LYS A 94 19.69 -8.05 6.38
CA LYS A 94 20.97 -8.29 5.69
C LYS A 94 21.07 -7.51 4.40
N GLY A 95 22.15 -6.71 4.27
CA GLY A 95 22.41 -5.89 3.08
C GLY A 95 21.60 -4.61 3.00
N ARG A 96 20.92 -4.23 4.08
CA ARG A 96 20.18 -2.97 4.20
C ARG A 96 20.84 -2.07 5.24
N GLU A 97 20.81 -0.77 5.02
CA GLU A 97 21.12 0.23 6.06
C GLU A 97 19.98 0.24 7.08
N HIS A 98 20.30 0.20 8.36
CA HIS A 98 19.30 0.25 9.43
C HIS A 98 19.91 0.76 10.74
N SER A 99 19.05 1.29 11.63
CA SER A 99 19.40 1.73 13.00
C SER A 99 19.04 0.71 14.07
N LEU A 100 18.69 -0.53 13.71
CA LEU A 100 18.29 -1.56 14.65
C LEU A 100 19.46 -2.01 15.52
N LYS A 101 19.14 -2.29 16.79
CA LYS A 101 20.05 -2.88 17.79
C LYS A 101 19.95 -4.41 17.79
N GLU A 102 21.01 -5.08 18.21
CA GLU A 102 21.00 -6.53 18.42
C GLU A 102 20.22 -6.88 19.69
N LEU A 103 19.19 -7.73 19.55
CA LEU A 103 18.48 -8.31 20.68
C LEU A 103 19.20 -9.56 21.17
N ASN A 104 19.65 -10.40 20.24
CA ASN A 104 20.37 -11.65 20.47
C ASN A 104 21.18 -12.05 19.22
N SER A 105 21.74 -13.26 19.17
CA SER A 105 22.54 -13.74 18.03
C SER A 105 21.79 -13.81 16.71
N LYS A 106 20.45 -13.88 16.72
CA LYS A 106 19.58 -14.09 15.55
C LYS A 106 18.73 -12.89 15.18
N ASP A 107 18.37 -12.04 16.16
CA ASP A 107 17.31 -11.06 16.03
C ASP A 107 17.78 -9.64 16.31
N LEU A 108 17.09 -8.70 15.68
CA LEU A 108 17.27 -7.26 15.81
C LEU A 108 15.96 -6.62 16.31
N TYR A 109 16.08 -5.49 17.01
CA TYR A 109 14.94 -4.69 17.48
C TYR A 109 15.25 -3.19 17.38
N LEU A 110 14.22 -2.37 17.48
CA LEU A 110 14.37 -0.94 17.69
C LEU A 110 13.71 -0.58 19.03
N GLU A 111 14.44 0.16 19.85
CA GLU A 111 13.96 0.61 21.15
C GLU A 111 12.66 1.43 21.00
N ASN A 112 11.66 1.10 21.82
CA ASN A 112 10.32 1.69 21.80
C ASN A 112 9.51 1.48 20.51
N ALA A 113 9.98 0.69 19.54
CA ALA A 113 9.18 0.36 18.38
C ALA A 113 8.16 -0.75 18.71
N THR A 114 6.96 -0.58 18.21
CA THR A 114 5.87 -1.57 18.30
C THR A 114 5.63 -2.25 16.93
N CYS A 115 5.98 -1.56 15.84
CA CYS A 115 5.71 -2.02 14.48
C CYS A 115 6.86 -1.64 13.52
N LEU A 116 7.82 -2.54 13.32
CA LEU A 116 8.91 -2.35 12.34
C LEU A 116 8.41 -2.50 10.89
N ARG A 117 7.30 -3.19 10.68
CA ARG A 117 6.70 -3.37 9.36
C ARG A 117 6.31 -2.04 8.70
N MET A 118 5.84 -1.08 9.50
CA MET A 118 5.44 0.25 8.99
C MET A 118 6.62 1.23 8.92
N GLY A 119 7.82 0.81 9.28
CA GLY A 119 9.06 1.59 9.19
C GLY A 119 9.87 1.34 7.91
N GLU A 120 11.11 1.82 7.92
CA GLU A 120 12.05 1.78 6.77
C GLU A 120 12.38 0.36 6.29
N LEU A 121 12.34 -0.63 7.15
CA LEU A 121 12.55 -2.03 6.77
C LEU A 121 11.34 -2.68 6.11
N GLY A 122 10.16 -2.06 6.23
CA GLY A 122 8.91 -2.60 5.73
C GLY A 122 8.29 -1.72 4.64
N TYR A 123 7.26 -0.98 5.00
CA TYR A 123 6.39 -0.27 4.05
C TYR A 123 6.93 1.06 3.53
N ILE A 124 7.97 1.63 4.14
CA ILE A 124 8.61 2.85 3.66
C ILE A 124 9.69 2.49 2.66
N SER A 125 9.66 3.11 1.49
CA SER A 125 10.64 2.90 0.42
C SER A 125 11.26 4.23 0.02
N LYS A 126 12.59 4.32 0.10
CA LYS A 126 13.38 5.50 -0.32
C LYS A 126 13.04 5.96 -1.76
N SER A 127 12.62 5.05 -2.63
CA SER A 127 12.21 5.39 -4.01
C SER A 127 10.87 6.13 -4.09
N GLN A 128 10.08 6.08 -3.02
CA GLN A 128 8.78 6.75 -2.91
C GLN A 128 8.80 7.95 -1.94
N ASP A 129 9.93 8.27 -1.30
CA ASP A 129 10.04 9.35 -0.33
C ASP A 129 9.68 10.72 -0.91
N ASN A 130 10.00 10.93 -2.19
CA ASN A 130 9.67 12.15 -2.92
C ASN A 130 8.31 12.10 -3.63
N LEU A 131 7.52 11.02 -3.40
CA LEU A 131 6.23 10.86 -4.03
C LEU A 131 5.15 11.54 -3.19
N ASN A 132 4.82 12.77 -3.55
CA ASN A 132 3.72 13.50 -2.95
C ASN A 132 2.42 13.15 -3.65
N ILE A 133 1.57 12.37 -2.99
CA ILE A 133 0.20 12.08 -3.44
C ILE A 133 -0.76 12.90 -2.58
N ALA A 134 -1.44 13.86 -3.19
CA ALA A 134 -2.45 14.69 -2.54
C ALA A 134 -3.74 13.91 -2.27
N TYR A 135 -4.43 14.27 -1.20
CA TYR A 135 -5.74 13.72 -0.84
C TYR A 135 -6.77 14.84 -0.62
N ASN A 136 -6.58 15.99 -1.27
CA ASN A 136 -7.49 17.13 -1.14
C ASN A 136 -8.80 16.84 -1.87
N ASN A 137 -8.70 16.36 -3.10
CA ASN A 137 -9.81 15.91 -3.94
C ASN A 137 -9.39 14.69 -4.79
N LEU A 138 -10.36 14.03 -5.42
CA LEU A 138 -10.10 12.82 -6.20
C LEU A 138 -9.30 13.10 -7.46
N GLU A 139 -9.49 14.25 -8.10
CA GLU A 139 -8.78 14.63 -9.32
C GLU A 139 -7.28 14.79 -9.07
N GLU A 140 -6.88 15.53 -8.04
CA GLU A 140 -5.47 15.67 -7.64
C GLU A 140 -4.86 14.31 -7.27
N TYR A 141 -5.57 13.50 -6.48
CA TYR A 141 -5.12 12.15 -6.12
C TYR A 141 -4.81 11.30 -7.36
N LEU A 142 -5.72 11.27 -8.32
CA LEU A 142 -5.56 10.50 -9.56
C LEU A 142 -4.47 11.07 -10.47
N ALA A 143 -4.32 12.39 -10.54
CA ALA A 143 -3.27 13.05 -11.30
C ALA A 143 -1.88 12.70 -10.74
N ASP A 144 -1.70 12.79 -9.43
CA ASP A 144 -0.43 12.44 -8.77
C ASP A 144 -0.11 10.95 -8.92
N LEU A 145 -1.11 10.07 -8.75
CA LEU A 145 -0.93 8.64 -8.95
C LEU A 145 -0.56 8.30 -10.40
N LYS A 146 -1.20 8.96 -11.37
CA LYS A 146 -0.85 8.83 -12.80
C LYS A 146 0.56 9.31 -13.07
N LYS A 147 0.98 10.43 -12.48
CA LYS A 147 2.34 10.93 -12.58
C LYS A 147 3.36 9.91 -12.07
N ALA A 148 3.09 9.28 -10.92
CA ALA A 148 3.96 8.22 -10.38
C ALA A 148 4.06 7.00 -11.29
N LEU A 149 3.00 6.65 -12.02
CA LEU A 149 2.93 5.54 -12.98
C LEU A 149 3.62 5.83 -14.32
N THR A 150 3.90 7.10 -14.63
CA THR A 150 4.44 7.51 -15.94
C THR A 150 5.78 8.23 -15.86
N THR A 151 6.23 8.62 -14.67
CA THR A 151 7.54 9.27 -14.46
C THR A 151 8.61 8.23 -14.20
N ASP A 152 9.63 8.17 -15.05
CA ASP A 152 10.77 7.29 -14.87
C ASP A 152 11.51 7.57 -13.57
N HIS A 153 11.87 6.51 -12.84
CA HIS A 153 12.79 6.60 -11.70
C HIS A 153 14.23 6.33 -12.18
N PRO A 154 15.22 7.19 -11.89
CA PRO A 154 16.57 7.07 -12.45
C PRO A 154 17.19 5.67 -12.26
N ARG A 155 17.13 5.12 -11.04
CA ARG A 155 17.63 3.78 -10.74
C ARG A 155 16.94 2.69 -11.56
N TYR A 156 15.61 2.77 -11.77
CA TYR A 156 14.86 1.76 -12.51
C TYR A 156 15.07 1.89 -14.01
N LYS A 157 15.34 3.11 -14.48
CA LYS A 157 15.74 3.37 -15.88
C LYS A 157 17.11 2.77 -16.19
N THR A 158 18.08 2.91 -15.27
CA THR A 158 19.40 2.29 -15.41
C THR A 158 19.30 0.76 -15.38
N LEU A 159 18.42 0.19 -14.53
CA LEU A 159 18.17 -1.25 -14.47
C LEU A 159 17.57 -1.77 -15.79
N GLY A 160 16.76 -0.97 -16.47
CA GLY A 160 16.05 -1.36 -17.69
C GLY A 160 14.86 -2.30 -17.41
N THR A 161 14.12 -2.63 -18.46
CA THR A 161 12.98 -3.56 -18.36
C THR A 161 13.36 -5.01 -18.68
N LYS A 162 14.54 -5.24 -19.26
CA LYS A 162 15.05 -6.56 -19.65
C LYS A 162 16.50 -6.74 -19.25
N VAL A 163 16.86 -7.99 -18.91
CA VAL A 163 18.24 -8.47 -18.77
C VAL A 163 18.33 -9.79 -19.53
N ASN A 164 19.32 -9.95 -20.42
CA ASN A 164 19.49 -11.12 -21.28
C ASN A 164 18.18 -11.53 -22.00
N ASP A 165 17.48 -10.54 -22.58
CA ASP A 165 16.18 -10.69 -23.26
C ASP A 165 15.00 -11.13 -22.38
N GLU A 166 15.20 -11.37 -21.10
CA GLU A 166 14.11 -11.65 -20.16
C GLU A 166 13.59 -10.39 -19.48
N TYR A 167 12.28 -10.25 -19.40
CA TYR A 167 11.64 -9.13 -18.67
C TYR A 167 11.85 -9.29 -17.17
N ILE A 168 12.35 -8.22 -16.53
CA ILE A 168 12.61 -8.15 -15.08
C ILE A 168 11.71 -7.16 -14.33
N GLN A 169 11.04 -6.28 -15.02
CA GLN A 169 10.03 -5.36 -14.46
C GLN A 169 9.06 -4.88 -15.55
N LEU A 170 7.89 -4.37 -15.15
CA LEU A 170 6.84 -3.96 -16.08
C LEU A 170 7.18 -2.66 -16.82
N ASN A 171 7.83 -1.73 -16.14
CA ASN A 171 8.24 -0.42 -16.66
C ASN A 171 9.35 0.16 -15.76
N THR A 172 9.84 1.35 -16.09
CA THR A 172 10.89 2.08 -15.35
C THR A 172 10.35 3.21 -14.48
N ALA A 173 9.01 3.36 -14.39
CA ALA A 173 8.37 4.40 -13.61
C ALA A 173 8.58 4.23 -12.09
N ILE A 174 8.29 5.27 -11.31
CA ILE A 174 8.39 5.28 -9.85
C ILE A 174 7.62 4.10 -9.24
N ILE A 175 6.41 3.83 -9.74
CA ILE A 175 5.62 2.64 -9.42
C ILE A 175 5.22 1.89 -10.70
N GLN A 176 5.22 0.57 -10.66
CA GLN A 176 4.86 -0.26 -11.81
C GLN A 176 3.35 -0.30 -12.06
N ILE A 177 2.60 -0.38 -10.96
CA ILE A 177 1.13 -0.40 -10.93
C ILE A 177 0.64 0.34 -9.69
N GLU A 178 -0.64 0.70 -9.66
CA GLU A 178 -1.27 1.43 -8.56
C GLU A 178 -1.08 0.74 -7.19
N ASN A 179 -1.06 -0.59 -7.18
CA ASN A 179 -0.91 -1.37 -5.95
C ASN A 179 0.50 -1.27 -5.34
N GLU A 180 1.49 -0.79 -6.08
CA GLU A 180 2.86 -0.59 -5.58
C GLU A 180 3.00 0.68 -4.71
N TYR A 181 2.04 1.59 -4.78
CA TYR A 181 2.06 2.77 -3.92
C TYR A 181 1.87 2.38 -2.45
N TYR A 182 2.86 2.68 -1.62
CA TYR A 182 2.83 2.40 -0.18
C TYR A 182 2.13 3.53 0.58
N SER A 183 1.01 3.20 1.21
CA SER A 183 0.26 4.11 2.09
C SER A 183 -0.44 3.31 3.17
N SER A 184 -0.59 3.89 4.36
CA SER A 184 -1.29 3.28 5.50
C SER A 184 -2.79 3.12 5.27
N ILE A 185 -3.35 3.91 4.34
CA ILE A 185 -4.75 3.87 3.91
C ILE A 185 -4.85 4.30 2.46
N ARG A 186 -5.78 3.71 1.71
CA ARG A 186 -6.05 4.05 0.30
C ARG A 186 -7.54 4.19 0.02
N PRO A 187 -7.96 5.17 -0.79
CA PRO A 187 -9.27 5.15 -1.41
C PRO A 187 -9.33 4.03 -2.44
N LYS A 188 -10.42 3.31 -2.49
CA LYS A 188 -10.60 2.12 -3.33
C LYS A 188 -11.97 2.08 -3.97
N ARG A 189 -12.04 1.29 -5.04
CA ARG A 189 -13.26 0.87 -5.70
C ARG A 189 -13.11 -0.55 -6.22
N LEU A 190 -14.18 -1.32 -6.23
CA LEU A 190 -14.22 -2.63 -6.89
C LEU A 190 -13.97 -2.45 -8.39
N VAL A 191 -13.10 -3.30 -8.93
CA VAL A 191 -12.71 -3.28 -10.34
C VAL A 191 -13.18 -4.56 -11.03
N ALA A 192 -13.62 -4.41 -12.27
CA ALA A 192 -13.88 -5.55 -13.13
C ALA A 192 -12.57 -6.24 -13.55
N SER A 193 -12.67 -7.47 -14.05
CA SER A 193 -11.49 -8.20 -14.55
C SER A 193 -10.85 -7.43 -15.71
N GLY A 194 -9.57 -7.07 -15.56
CA GLY A 194 -8.81 -6.28 -16.55
C GLY A 194 -8.98 -4.76 -16.45
N GLU A 195 -9.90 -4.26 -15.62
CA GLU A 195 -10.05 -2.83 -15.36
C GLU A 195 -8.91 -2.34 -14.45
N ARG A 196 -8.36 -1.15 -14.76
CA ARG A 196 -7.35 -0.52 -13.91
C ARG A 196 -8.01 0.23 -12.75
N PRO A 197 -7.48 0.11 -11.51
CA PRO A 197 -8.03 0.81 -10.34
C PRO A 197 -8.17 2.32 -10.52
N ILE A 198 -7.20 2.97 -11.18
CA ILE A 198 -7.23 4.42 -11.43
C ILE A 198 -8.42 4.81 -12.33
N ASN A 199 -8.77 3.98 -13.33
CA ASN A 199 -9.90 4.22 -14.20
C ASN A 199 -11.22 4.04 -13.45
N ALA A 200 -11.34 2.95 -12.67
CA ALA A 200 -12.54 2.70 -11.86
C ALA A 200 -12.82 3.85 -10.88
N LEU A 201 -11.79 4.36 -10.21
CA LEU A 201 -11.91 5.52 -9.32
C LEU A 201 -12.32 6.78 -10.08
N ARG A 202 -11.69 7.06 -11.24
CA ARG A 202 -12.04 8.21 -12.08
C ARG A 202 -13.50 8.17 -12.55
N ASP A 203 -13.95 7.00 -13.02
CA ASP A 203 -15.24 6.89 -13.71
C ASP A 203 -16.41 6.72 -12.72
N LYS A 204 -16.16 6.09 -11.57
CA LYS A 204 -17.21 5.68 -10.60
C LYS A 204 -17.06 6.28 -9.19
N GLY A 205 -15.95 6.99 -8.89
CA GLY A 205 -15.65 7.56 -7.56
C GLY A 205 -15.20 6.51 -6.54
N ILE A 206 -15.02 6.95 -5.30
CA ILE A 206 -14.57 6.11 -4.18
C ILE A 206 -15.75 5.31 -3.61
N GLU A 207 -15.54 4.03 -3.35
CA GLU A 207 -16.54 3.13 -2.77
C GLU A 207 -16.22 2.76 -1.33
N TYR A 208 -14.95 2.57 -1.03
CA TYR A 208 -14.47 2.21 0.31
C TYR A 208 -13.02 2.68 0.52
N VAL A 209 -12.53 2.53 1.73
CA VAL A 209 -11.12 2.73 2.05
C VAL A 209 -10.50 1.40 2.50
N GLU A 210 -9.23 1.19 2.12
CA GLU A 210 -8.42 0.04 2.52
C GLU A 210 -7.37 0.50 3.53
N ILE A 211 -7.54 0.16 4.80
CA ILE A 211 -6.57 0.39 5.86
C ILE A 211 -5.53 -0.73 5.82
N ARG A 212 -4.25 -0.37 5.89
CA ARG A 212 -3.11 -1.27 5.71
C ARG A 212 -2.09 -1.21 6.83
N ALA A 213 -2.38 -0.45 7.88
CA ALA A 213 -1.47 -0.22 9.00
C ALA A 213 -1.48 -1.34 10.05
N LEU A 214 -2.49 -2.24 10.02
CA LEU A 214 -2.67 -3.28 11.03
C LEU A 214 -1.64 -4.40 10.88
N ASP A 215 -0.95 -4.74 11.95
CA ASP A 215 -0.09 -5.92 12.04
C ASP A 215 -0.88 -7.20 12.25
N ASN A 216 -0.28 -8.34 11.91
CA ASN A 216 -0.77 -9.64 12.33
C ASN A 216 -0.36 -9.89 13.79
N ASN A 217 -1.34 -10.01 14.67
CA ASN A 217 -1.11 -10.45 16.05
C ASN A 217 -0.96 -11.97 16.06
N ILE A 218 0.25 -12.46 16.36
CA ILE A 218 0.56 -13.89 16.39
C ILE A 218 -0.15 -14.67 17.51
N TYR A 219 -0.71 -13.97 18.48
CA TYR A 219 -1.49 -14.57 19.59
C TYR A 219 -2.98 -14.66 19.28
N ASP A 220 -3.42 -14.12 18.16
CA ASP A 220 -4.81 -14.20 17.70
C ASP A 220 -4.92 -15.17 16.51
N PRO A 221 -5.87 -16.13 16.53
CA PRO A 221 -6.03 -17.10 15.45
C PRO A 221 -6.30 -16.50 14.08
N PHE A 222 -6.91 -15.31 14.05
CA PHE A 222 -7.23 -14.57 12.82
C PHE A 222 -6.25 -13.43 12.54
N GLY A 223 -5.27 -13.23 13.43
CA GLY A 223 -4.29 -12.14 13.34
C GLY A 223 -4.79 -10.79 13.85
N ILE A 224 -6.07 -10.68 14.20
CA ILE A 224 -6.70 -9.49 14.77
C ILE A 224 -7.93 -9.91 15.57
N SER A 225 -8.14 -9.34 16.77
CA SER A 225 -9.36 -9.55 17.51
C SER A 225 -10.51 -8.67 17.04
N ASP A 226 -11.75 -9.07 17.33
CA ASP A 226 -12.94 -8.27 17.01
C ASP A 226 -12.89 -6.90 17.69
N GLU A 227 -12.41 -6.82 18.94
CA GLU A 227 -12.29 -5.55 19.67
C GLU A 227 -11.25 -4.63 19.01
N THR A 228 -10.22 -5.17 18.35
CA THR A 228 -9.23 -4.34 17.63
C THR A 228 -9.75 -3.87 16.28
N ALA A 229 -10.69 -4.62 15.67
CA ALA A 229 -11.22 -4.34 14.35
C ALA A 229 -12.33 -3.28 14.37
N ILE A 230 -13.03 -3.12 15.49
CA ILE A 230 -14.14 -2.17 15.71
C ILE A 230 -13.66 -0.93 16.44
#